data_4e446da6f1b908238326d8bacdf7086c
#
_entry.id   4e446da6f1b908238326d8bacdf7086c
#
_cell.length_a   1.000
_cell.length_b   1.000
_cell.length_c   1.000
_cell.angle_alpha   90.00
_cell.angle_beta   90.00
_cell.angle_gamma   90.00
#
_symmetry.space_group_name_H-M   'P 1'
#
loop_
_entity.id
_entity.type
_entity.pdbx_description
1 polymer ?
#
loop_
_entity_poly.entity_id
_entity_poly.type
_entity_poly.pdbx_seq_one_letter_code
_entity_poly.pdbx_strand_id
1 'polypeptide(L)'
;MKRISPLLLVSLLASPVRADWPEFRGPFGNGHVADSDDAEPRGLPLAWSESENVRWTTAIPHRGWSTPVVMDGRIWLTTATEDGHDYFAICVDAETGEIVHTAKLFHSDAPEPLGNAVNCYAAPSPAIEPGRVYVHFGSYGTACLDSATGEVLWRRDDLPCRHYRGPSSSVVLFENLVILTFDGVDLQYVAALDKQTGETVWKTDRDVKWNDQNVAGKGASEAQRILDGDHRKAHSTPLIVAGADGRQQLLSGGAKAAFAYDPLTGNEIWRIEFDDFSVAPRPIFHDGIAYMVTGISRPELWAIHTAGSGNVTYTDNVLWRLRSRVARTASPLLVDELIYMVSDDGIVNCIDAATGDGVWQKRIGGSFAASPIYGDGRIYFCDRDGETTVVSPGREYDELAVNTLDDGCLASPAVDGRALILRTKTHLYRIEAPVP
;
A
#
# COMPACT_ATOMS: atom_id res chain seq x y z
N MET A 1 25.02 -40.56 52.32
CA MET A 1 25.32 -39.26 51.66
C MET A 1 24.64 -39.24 50.31
N LYS A 2 23.48 -38.57 50.22
CA LYS A 2 22.71 -38.42 48.96
C LYS A 2 23.23 -37.14 48.24
N ARG A 3 23.77 -37.29 47.02
CA ARG A 3 24.18 -36.16 46.18
C ARG A 3 22.92 -35.54 45.59
N ILE A 4 22.70 -34.26 45.87
CA ILE A 4 21.68 -33.42 45.27
C ILE A 4 22.33 -32.79 44.01
N SER A 5 21.84 -33.15 42.79
CA SER A 5 22.21 -32.48 41.55
C SER A 5 21.45 -31.13 41.45
N PRO A 6 22.12 -30.05 41.12
CA PRO A 6 21.42 -28.80 40.86
C PRO A 6 20.68 -28.87 39.51
N LEU A 7 19.37 -28.63 39.53
CA LEU A 7 18.57 -28.38 38.34
C LEU A 7 18.94 -27.00 37.80
N LEU A 8 19.56 -26.96 36.63
CA LEU A 8 19.78 -25.70 35.87
C LEU A 8 18.44 -25.24 35.30
N LEU A 9 17.88 -24.20 35.90
CA LEU A 9 16.72 -23.51 35.36
C LEU A 9 17.20 -22.67 34.17
N VAL A 10 17.02 -23.15 32.93
CA VAL A 10 17.19 -22.35 31.72
C VAL A 10 15.96 -21.47 31.59
N SER A 11 16.07 -20.22 32.00
CA SER A 11 15.06 -19.20 31.67
C SER A 11 15.18 -18.93 30.16
N LEU A 12 14.24 -19.47 29.39
CA LEU A 12 13.96 -18.98 28.02
C LEU A 12 13.50 -17.54 28.17
N LEU A 13 14.37 -16.59 27.91
CA LEU A 13 14.01 -15.23 27.63
C LEU A 13 13.25 -15.28 26.29
N ALA A 14 11.92 -15.27 26.34
CA ALA A 14 11.11 -14.98 25.16
C ALA A 14 11.53 -13.57 24.71
N SER A 15 12.23 -13.48 23.59
CA SER A 15 12.43 -12.20 22.92
C SER A 15 11.03 -11.63 22.65
N PRO A 16 10.78 -10.35 22.96
CA PRO A 16 9.51 -9.74 22.60
C PRO A 16 9.29 -9.94 21.10
N VAL A 17 8.14 -10.47 20.72
CA VAL A 17 7.74 -10.58 19.32
C VAL A 17 7.71 -9.16 18.80
N ARG A 18 8.71 -8.79 18.00
CA ARG A 18 8.80 -7.48 17.39
C ARG A 18 7.74 -7.44 16.31
N ALA A 19 6.88 -6.42 16.34
CA ALA A 19 5.86 -6.27 15.33
C ALA A 19 6.53 -5.90 14.01
N ASP A 20 6.36 -6.76 13.02
CA ASP A 20 6.85 -6.52 11.67
C ASP A 20 5.79 -5.78 10.84
N TRP A 21 6.26 -4.99 9.87
CA TRP A 21 5.44 -4.32 8.85
C TRP A 21 5.89 -4.78 7.47
N PRO A 22 5.51 -6.00 7.05
CA PRO A 22 6.21 -6.70 5.96
C PRO A 22 5.85 -6.22 4.56
N GLU A 23 4.75 -5.48 4.39
CA GLU A 23 4.30 -5.00 3.08
C GLU A 23 3.53 -3.68 3.17
N PHE A 24 3.12 -3.14 2.04
CA PHE A 24 2.20 -1.99 1.97
C PHE A 24 0.94 -2.28 2.76
N ARG A 25 0.61 -1.39 3.72
CA ARG A 25 -0.48 -1.51 4.69
C ARG A 25 -0.33 -2.64 5.72
N GLY A 26 0.91 -3.07 6.00
CA GLY A 26 1.26 -3.90 7.14
C GLY A 26 0.93 -5.39 7.01
N PRO A 27 0.98 -6.12 8.13
CA PRO A 27 0.99 -7.59 8.13
C PRO A 27 -0.28 -8.24 7.57
N PHE A 28 -1.38 -7.50 7.53
CA PHE A 28 -2.66 -7.98 7.00
C PHE A 28 -3.05 -7.28 5.69
N GLY A 29 -2.21 -6.38 5.19
CA GLY A 29 -2.47 -5.61 3.98
C GLY A 29 -3.65 -4.63 4.07
N ASN A 30 -4.22 -4.42 5.25
CA ASN A 30 -5.43 -3.64 5.49
C ASN A 30 -5.21 -2.34 6.29
N GLY A 31 -3.99 -2.12 6.81
CA GLY A 31 -3.63 -0.93 7.60
C GLY A 31 -3.74 -1.13 9.11
N HIS A 32 -4.05 -2.34 9.58
CA HIS A 32 -4.12 -2.66 11.00
C HIS A 32 -2.75 -3.12 11.53
N VAL A 33 -2.44 -2.72 12.75
CA VAL A 33 -1.24 -3.19 13.49
C VAL A 33 -1.45 -4.54 14.18
N ALA A 34 -2.70 -4.95 14.40
CA ALA A 34 -3.08 -6.21 15.02
C ALA A 34 -4.25 -6.84 14.25
N ASP A 35 -4.43 -8.15 14.38
CA ASP A 35 -5.48 -8.93 13.72
C ASP A 35 -6.83 -8.91 14.46
N SER A 36 -6.84 -8.40 15.70
CA SER A 36 -8.03 -8.24 16.50
C SER A 36 -7.96 -7.00 17.40
N ASP A 37 -9.11 -6.47 17.77
CA ASP A 37 -9.23 -5.33 18.70
C ASP A 37 -8.95 -5.72 20.15
N ASP A 38 -8.98 -7.01 20.47
CA ASP A 38 -8.62 -7.56 21.79
C ASP A 38 -7.11 -7.69 21.99
N ALA A 39 -6.30 -7.37 20.97
CA ALA A 39 -4.84 -7.40 21.08
C ALA A 39 -4.36 -6.38 22.11
N GLU A 40 -3.37 -6.76 22.93
CA GLU A 40 -2.74 -5.85 23.88
C GLU A 40 -2.19 -4.60 23.14
N PRO A 41 -2.47 -3.38 23.64
CA PRO A 41 -1.98 -2.16 23.06
C PRO A 41 -0.45 -2.16 22.92
N ARG A 42 0.05 -1.76 21.79
CA ARG A 42 1.49 -1.69 21.52
C ARG A 42 2.17 -0.50 22.18
N GLY A 43 1.40 0.52 22.57
CA GLY A 43 1.90 1.78 23.13
C GLY A 43 2.35 2.76 22.04
N LEU A 44 1.63 2.78 20.91
CA LEU A 44 1.89 3.74 19.83
C LEU A 44 1.75 5.19 20.32
N PRO A 45 2.54 6.14 19.81
CA PRO A 45 2.51 7.52 20.26
C PRO A 45 1.20 8.20 19.88
N LEU A 46 0.62 8.98 20.82
CA LEU A 46 -0.53 9.83 20.58
C LEU A 46 -0.10 11.24 20.17
N ALA A 47 0.96 11.75 20.78
CA ALA A 47 1.44 13.11 20.56
C ALA A 47 2.93 13.12 20.22
N TRP A 48 3.32 13.97 19.26
CA TRP A 48 4.71 14.23 18.88
C TRP A 48 4.87 15.57 18.15
N SER A 49 6.12 16.01 18.08
CA SER A 49 6.57 17.13 17.26
C SER A 49 8.04 16.89 16.88
N GLU A 50 8.67 17.76 16.13
CA GLU A 50 10.11 17.66 15.82
C GLU A 50 11.01 17.53 17.06
N SER A 51 10.57 18.02 18.21
CA SER A 51 11.32 18.01 19.48
C SER A 51 10.76 17.09 20.56
N GLU A 52 9.65 16.41 20.28
CA GLU A 52 8.97 15.55 21.25
C GLU A 52 8.66 14.17 20.64
N ASN A 53 9.03 13.10 21.34
CA ASN A 53 8.76 11.71 20.97
C ASN A 53 9.40 11.25 19.64
N VAL A 54 10.25 12.06 19.00
CA VAL A 54 11.09 11.66 17.88
C VAL A 54 12.38 11.04 18.42
N ARG A 55 12.57 9.74 18.23
CA ARG A 55 13.75 9.04 18.67
C ARG A 55 14.96 9.30 17.78
N TRP A 56 14.73 9.29 16.48
CA TRP A 56 15.70 9.65 15.45
C TRP A 56 15.01 10.12 14.18
N THR A 57 15.77 10.91 13.40
CA THR A 57 15.41 11.40 12.07
C THR A 57 16.57 11.15 11.13
N THR A 58 16.30 10.58 9.96
CA THR A 58 17.33 10.25 8.96
C THR A 58 16.96 10.82 7.61
N ALA A 59 17.82 11.65 7.03
CA ALA A 59 17.66 12.13 5.67
C ALA A 59 17.80 10.98 4.67
N ILE A 60 16.80 10.78 3.83
CA ILE A 60 16.76 9.73 2.82
C ILE A 60 17.19 10.31 1.48
N PRO A 61 18.26 9.78 0.84
CA PRO A 61 18.71 10.28 -0.45
C PRO A 61 17.70 10.02 -1.56
N HIS A 62 17.70 10.91 -2.55
CA HIS A 62 16.84 10.84 -3.71
C HIS A 62 15.34 10.96 -3.38
N ARG A 63 14.46 10.60 -4.32
CA ARG A 63 13.02 10.74 -4.20
C ARG A 63 12.31 9.39 -4.17
N GLY A 64 11.27 9.23 -3.32
CA GLY A 64 10.47 8.02 -3.29
C GLY A 64 9.28 8.13 -2.35
N TRP A 65 8.19 7.43 -2.67
CA TRP A 65 6.94 7.43 -1.91
C TRP A 65 6.57 6.03 -1.37
N SER A 66 7.50 5.07 -1.43
CA SER A 66 7.25 3.74 -0.87
C SER A 66 7.00 3.82 0.63
N THR A 67 5.99 3.11 1.11
CA THR A 67 5.83 2.80 2.54
C THR A 67 7.05 2.02 3.00
N PRO A 68 7.66 2.37 4.14
CA PRO A 68 8.73 1.58 4.74
C PRO A 68 8.21 0.18 5.13
N VAL A 69 8.99 -0.87 4.86
CA VAL A 69 8.72 -2.20 5.41
C VAL A 69 9.74 -2.53 6.48
N VAL A 70 9.28 -3.23 7.53
CA VAL A 70 10.07 -3.44 8.74
C VAL A 70 10.06 -4.91 9.12
N MET A 71 11.24 -5.49 9.31
CA MET A 71 11.45 -6.84 9.83
C MET A 71 12.84 -6.98 10.43
N ASP A 72 12.97 -7.73 11.51
CA ASP A 72 14.26 -8.07 12.17
C ASP A 72 15.17 -6.86 12.43
N GLY A 73 14.57 -5.72 12.80
CA GLY A 73 15.31 -4.49 13.09
C GLY A 73 15.85 -3.76 11.85
N ARG A 74 15.35 -4.10 10.66
CA ARG A 74 15.70 -3.44 9.40
C ARG A 74 14.48 -2.77 8.80
N ILE A 75 14.67 -1.55 8.31
CA ILE A 75 13.65 -0.78 7.59
C ILE A 75 14.11 -0.66 6.14
N TRP A 76 13.33 -1.19 5.22
CA TRP A 76 13.62 -1.12 3.80
C TRP A 76 12.65 -0.19 3.07
N LEU A 77 13.19 0.60 2.15
CA LEU A 77 12.42 1.50 1.29
C LEU A 77 13.11 1.67 -0.07
N THR A 78 12.39 2.23 -1.04
CA THR A 78 12.91 2.47 -2.39
C THR A 78 13.04 3.94 -2.67
N THR A 79 14.07 4.34 -3.43
CA THR A 79 14.25 5.68 -3.95
C THR A 79 14.72 5.65 -5.41
N ALA A 80 14.55 6.76 -6.12
CA ALA A 80 15.09 6.97 -7.46
C ALA A 80 15.54 8.42 -7.59
N THR A 81 16.51 8.68 -8.46
CA THR A 81 16.87 10.06 -8.82
C THR A 81 15.65 10.81 -9.36
N GLU A 82 15.59 12.12 -9.17
CA GLU A 82 14.41 12.91 -9.58
C GLU A 82 14.17 12.88 -11.09
N ASP A 83 15.23 12.75 -11.86
CA ASP A 83 15.21 12.57 -13.32
C ASP A 83 14.88 11.13 -13.78
N GLY A 84 14.83 10.16 -12.84
CA GLY A 84 14.44 8.78 -13.11
C GLY A 84 15.54 7.91 -13.73
N HIS A 85 16.78 8.35 -13.74
CA HIS A 85 17.87 7.56 -14.31
C HIS A 85 18.32 6.40 -13.41
N ASP A 86 18.38 6.59 -12.09
CA ASP A 86 18.92 5.61 -11.16
C ASP A 86 17.92 5.20 -10.08
N TYR A 87 17.88 3.90 -9.75
CA TYR A 87 16.92 3.29 -8.83
C TYR A 87 17.63 2.54 -7.72
N PHE A 88 17.19 2.77 -6.45
CA PHE A 88 17.88 2.30 -5.27
C PHE A 88 16.94 1.60 -4.28
N ALA A 89 17.46 0.59 -3.59
CA ALA A 89 16.93 0.10 -2.34
C ALA A 89 17.79 0.64 -1.18
N ILE A 90 17.14 1.16 -0.17
CA ILE A 90 17.78 1.73 1.03
C ILE A 90 17.36 0.90 2.24
N CYS A 91 18.33 0.51 3.06
CA CYS A 91 18.10 -0.15 4.34
C CYS A 91 18.57 0.77 5.47
N VAL A 92 17.72 0.96 6.46
CA VAL A 92 17.99 1.73 7.67
C VAL A 92 17.90 0.79 8.87
N ASP A 93 18.83 0.90 9.81
CA ASP A 93 18.74 0.22 11.10
C ASP A 93 17.60 0.83 11.92
N ALA A 94 16.67 0.01 12.36
CA ALA A 94 15.44 0.50 13.00
C ALA A 94 15.70 1.12 14.38
N GLU A 95 16.77 0.72 15.08
CA GLU A 95 17.08 1.23 16.42
C GLU A 95 17.87 2.54 16.37
N THR A 96 18.85 2.63 15.44
CA THR A 96 19.77 3.77 15.38
C THR A 96 19.39 4.83 14.35
N GLY A 97 18.61 4.46 13.33
CA GLY A 97 18.30 5.32 12.18
C GLY A 97 19.44 5.41 11.15
N GLU A 98 20.54 4.67 11.33
CA GLU A 98 21.67 4.69 10.40
C GLU A 98 21.30 3.99 9.08
N ILE A 99 21.68 4.56 7.94
CA ILE A 99 21.58 3.87 6.64
C ILE A 99 22.68 2.82 6.60
N VAL A 100 22.28 1.55 6.61
CA VAL A 100 23.22 0.40 6.62
C VAL A 100 23.49 -0.14 5.22
N HIS A 101 22.53 0.00 4.30
CA HIS A 101 22.72 -0.40 2.90
C HIS A 101 22.12 0.63 1.95
N THR A 102 22.82 0.87 0.85
CA THR A 102 22.35 1.65 -0.31
C THR A 102 22.72 0.87 -1.56
N ALA A 103 21.76 0.16 -2.13
CA ALA A 103 21.97 -0.67 -3.31
C ALA A 103 21.40 0.04 -4.55
N LYS A 104 22.28 0.46 -5.50
CA LYS A 104 21.87 0.86 -6.84
C LYS A 104 21.52 -0.40 -7.63
N LEU A 105 20.25 -0.52 -8.05
CA LEU A 105 19.73 -1.74 -8.65
C LEU A 105 19.57 -1.64 -10.16
N PHE A 106 19.05 -0.52 -10.64
CA PHE A 106 18.75 -0.33 -12.06
C PHE A 106 19.20 1.05 -12.54
N HIS A 107 19.36 1.15 -13.85
CA HIS A 107 19.64 2.39 -14.57
C HIS A 107 18.79 2.44 -15.84
N SER A 108 18.26 3.62 -16.17
CA SER A 108 17.57 3.89 -17.43
C SER A 108 18.22 5.07 -18.13
N ASP A 109 18.67 4.86 -19.36
CA ASP A 109 19.22 5.93 -20.20
C ASP A 109 18.13 6.92 -20.68
N ALA A 110 16.87 6.46 -20.72
CA ALA A 110 15.74 7.23 -21.24
C ALA A 110 14.48 6.98 -20.39
N PRO A 111 14.42 7.49 -19.13
CA PRO A 111 13.25 7.36 -18.30
C PRO A 111 12.05 8.08 -18.91
N GLU A 112 10.86 7.47 -18.84
CA GLU A 112 9.63 8.15 -19.26
C GLU A 112 9.34 9.36 -18.36
N PRO A 113 8.95 10.51 -18.92
CA PRO A 113 8.59 11.65 -18.11
C PRO A 113 7.35 11.35 -17.25
N LEU A 114 7.38 11.78 -16.00
CA LEU A 114 6.20 11.73 -15.14
C LEU A 114 5.16 12.72 -15.65
N GLY A 115 3.98 12.23 -16.02
CA GLY A 115 2.89 13.06 -16.54
C GLY A 115 2.20 13.96 -15.50
N ASN A 116 2.70 13.98 -14.25
CA ASN A 116 2.24 14.84 -13.17
C ASN A 116 3.35 15.05 -12.12
N ALA A 117 3.13 16.00 -11.20
CA ALA A 117 4.07 16.28 -10.11
C ALA A 117 3.78 15.48 -8.81
N VAL A 118 2.75 14.63 -8.79
CA VAL A 118 2.31 13.93 -7.57
C VAL A 118 3.08 12.64 -7.37
N ASN A 119 3.29 11.87 -8.44
CA ASN A 119 3.97 10.59 -8.36
C ASN A 119 5.51 10.73 -8.55
N CYS A 120 6.23 9.63 -8.35
CA CYS A 120 7.67 9.53 -8.55
C CYS A 120 8.03 8.17 -9.16
N TYR A 121 9.31 7.96 -9.46
CA TYR A 121 9.81 6.71 -10.05
C TYR A 121 9.95 5.56 -9.02
N ALA A 122 9.86 5.85 -7.72
CA ALA A 122 9.98 4.87 -6.63
C ALA A 122 8.80 4.99 -5.64
N ALA A 123 7.58 4.90 -6.16
CA ALA A 123 6.36 4.87 -5.36
C ALA A 123 5.98 3.45 -4.88
N PRO A 124 6.24 2.35 -5.62
CA PRO A 124 5.92 1.02 -5.13
C PRO A 124 6.65 0.70 -3.82
N SER A 125 5.91 0.19 -2.83
CA SER A 125 6.48 -0.27 -1.56
C SER A 125 7.13 -1.64 -1.74
N PRO A 126 8.26 -1.90 -1.06
CA PRO A 126 8.83 -3.22 -0.96
C PRO A 126 7.88 -4.21 -0.28
N ALA A 127 8.24 -5.50 -0.35
CA ALA A 127 7.75 -6.52 0.56
C ALA A 127 8.94 -7.28 1.14
N ILE A 128 8.84 -7.70 2.41
CA ILE A 128 9.93 -8.36 3.12
C ILE A 128 9.42 -9.63 3.78
N GLU A 129 10.25 -10.67 3.75
CA GLU A 129 10.06 -11.92 4.50
C GLU A 129 11.42 -12.34 5.10
N PRO A 130 11.48 -13.33 6.01
CA PRO A 130 12.75 -13.74 6.60
C PRO A 130 13.83 -14.03 5.55
N GLY A 131 14.93 -13.27 5.60
CA GLY A 131 16.08 -13.39 4.72
C GLY A 131 15.93 -12.71 3.34
N ARG A 132 14.77 -12.14 2.98
CA ARG A 132 14.56 -11.57 1.64
C ARG A 132 13.75 -10.29 1.66
N VAL A 133 14.14 -9.32 0.84
CA VAL A 133 13.35 -8.13 0.51
C VAL A 133 13.17 -8.03 -1.01
N TYR A 134 11.96 -7.75 -1.43
CA TYR A 134 11.56 -7.61 -2.83
C TYR A 134 11.22 -6.16 -3.11
N VAL A 135 11.85 -5.60 -4.12
CA VAL A 135 11.67 -4.19 -4.52
C VAL A 135 11.24 -4.10 -5.99
N HIS A 136 10.40 -3.13 -6.30
CA HIS A 136 9.79 -2.99 -7.61
C HIS A 136 9.74 -1.52 -8.05
N PHE A 137 10.08 -1.29 -9.31
CA PHE A 137 10.08 0.03 -9.96
C PHE A 137 9.29 0.02 -11.28
N GLY A 138 8.25 -0.82 -11.34
CA GLY A 138 7.52 -1.04 -12.59
C GLY A 138 8.41 -1.69 -13.64
N SER A 139 8.31 -1.19 -14.88
CA SER A 139 9.12 -1.69 -16.01
C SER A 139 10.61 -1.37 -15.91
N TYR A 140 11.03 -0.50 -14.97
CA TYR A 140 12.45 -0.24 -14.75
C TYR A 140 13.16 -1.38 -14.03
N GLY A 141 12.40 -2.22 -13.32
CA GLY A 141 12.92 -3.46 -12.78
C GLY A 141 12.29 -3.91 -11.47
N THR A 142 12.53 -5.18 -11.18
CA THR A 142 12.17 -5.87 -9.92
C THR A 142 13.38 -6.64 -9.45
N ALA A 143 13.69 -6.57 -8.15
CA ALA A 143 14.81 -7.29 -7.57
C ALA A 143 14.44 -7.93 -6.23
N CYS A 144 15.12 -9.02 -5.91
CA CYS A 144 15.18 -9.60 -4.59
C CYS A 144 16.58 -9.42 -4.03
N LEU A 145 16.66 -8.95 -2.78
CA LEU A 145 17.91 -8.80 -2.06
C LEU A 145 17.87 -9.66 -0.79
N ASP A 146 19.03 -10.09 -0.32
CA ASP A 146 19.19 -10.58 1.04
C ASP A 146 18.89 -9.45 2.01
N SER A 147 17.95 -9.65 2.93
CA SER A 147 17.46 -8.60 3.83
C SER A 147 18.47 -8.17 4.91
N ALA A 148 19.49 -8.99 5.18
CA ALA A 148 20.52 -8.69 6.16
C ALA A 148 21.76 -8.04 5.53
N THR A 149 22.19 -8.50 4.34
CA THR A 149 23.44 -8.05 3.69
C THR A 149 23.22 -7.02 2.60
N GLY A 150 22.01 -6.90 2.04
CA GLY A 150 21.70 -6.05 0.89
C GLY A 150 22.25 -6.59 -0.44
N GLU A 151 22.77 -7.81 -0.47
CA GLU A 151 23.23 -8.45 -1.71
C GLU A 151 22.05 -8.79 -2.62
N VAL A 152 22.21 -8.55 -3.92
CA VAL A 152 21.18 -8.87 -4.91
C VAL A 152 21.19 -10.38 -5.18
N LEU A 153 20.08 -11.04 -4.86
CA LEU A 153 19.87 -12.47 -5.10
C LEU A 153 19.42 -12.73 -6.54
N TRP A 154 18.51 -11.93 -7.03
CA TRP A 154 18.09 -11.89 -8.43
C TRP A 154 17.52 -10.53 -8.82
N ARG A 155 17.48 -10.23 -10.11
CA ARG A 155 16.84 -9.04 -10.67
C ARG A 155 16.27 -9.31 -12.05
N ARG A 156 15.21 -8.59 -12.41
CA ARG A 156 14.50 -8.63 -13.69
C ARG A 156 14.21 -7.20 -14.16
N ASP A 157 14.42 -6.91 -15.43
CA ASP A 157 14.13 -5.64 -16.11
C ASP A 157 13.48 -5.84 -17.49
N ASP A 158 12.96 -7.05 -17.74
CA ASP A 158 12.38 -7.50 -19.00
C ASP A 158 10.85 -7.60 -19.00
N LEU A 159 10.18 -7.01 -18.00
CA LEU A 159 8.72 -6.95 -17.90
C LEU A 159 8.22 -5.59 -18.42
N PRO A 160 7.80 -5.48 -19.70
CA PRO A 160 7.53 -4.20 -20.33
C PRO A 160 6.22 -3.60 -19.87
N CYS A 161 6.21 -2.28 -19.69
CA CYS A 161 5.01 -1.48 -19.44
C CYS A 161 5.38 0.00 -19.51
N ARG A 162 4.65 0.81 -20.28
CA ARG A 162 4.84 2.26 -20.30
C ARG A 162 4.04 2.91 -19.20
N HIS A 163 4.72 3.50 -18.23
CA HIS A 163 4.06 4.01 -17.02
C HIS A 163 3.52 5.44 -17.16
N TYR A 164 4.06 6.31 -17.99
CA TYR A 164 3.67 7.71 -18.21
C TYR A 164 3.47 8.56 -16.94
N ARG A 165 2.80 8.00 -15.90
CA ARG A 165 2.58 8.65 -14.59
C ARG A 165 3.40 8.03 -13.45
N GLY A 166 4.40 7.26 -13.78
CA GLY A 166 5.22 6.50 -12.85
C GLY A 166 4.55 5.19 -12.37
N PRO A 167 5.36 4.24 -11.88
CA PRO A 167 4.88 3.02 -11.25
C PRO A 167 4.27 3.32 -9.88
N SER A 168 3.35 2.49 -9.38
CA SER A 168 2.71 2.72 -8.06
C SER A 168 2.26 1.45 -7.35
N SER A 169 1.82 0.41 -8.08
CA SER A 169 1.41 -0.86 -7.46
C SER A 169 2.59 -1.51 -6.74
N SER A 170 2.40 -1.84 -5.47
CA SER A 170 3.43 -2.42 -4.61
C SER A 170 3.53 -3.93 -4.76
N VAL A 171 4.63 -4.50 -4.27
CA VAL A 171 4.87 -5.94 -4.26
C VAL A 171 3.89 -6.64 -3.31
N VAL A 172 3.33 -7.77 -3.74
CA VAL A 172 2.52 -8.65 -2.90
C VAL A 172 3.15 -10.04 -2.88
N LEU A 173 3.31 -10.62 -1.69
CA LEU A 173 3.84 -11.97 -1.53
C LEU A 173 2.71 -12.96 -1.24
N PHE A 174 2.75 -14.11 -1.91
CA PHE A 174 1.82 -15.20 -1.64
C PHE A 174 2.52 -16.54 -1.85
N GLU A 175 2.55 -17.38 -0.84
CA GLU A 175 3.28 -18.67 -0.87
C GLU A 175 4.70 -18.52 -1.46
N ASN A 176 4.97 -19.12 -2.61
CA ASN A 176 6.26 -19.02 -3.31
C ASN A 176 6.27 -17.93 -4.41
N LEU A 177 5.31 -17.01 -4.40
CA LEU A 177 5.10 -16.05 -5.49
C LEU A 177 5.35 -14.60 -5.05
N VAL A 178 5.97 -13.84 -5.93
CA VAL A 178 6.01 -12.37 -5.96
C VAL A 178 5.01 -11.91 -7.01
N ILE A 179 3.91 -11.29 -6.60
CA ILE A 179 2.85 -10.84 -7.49
C ILE A 179 2.99 -9.34 -7.75
N LEU A 180 2.95 -8.97 -9.02
CA LEU A 180 3.19 -7.62 -9.52
C LEU A 180 2.08 -7.22 -10.49
N THR A 181 1.69 -5.95 -10.45
CA THR A 181 0.68 -5.40 -11.36
C THR A 181 1.31 -4.34 -12.26
N PHE A 182 1.09 -4.49 -13.56
CA PHE A 182 1.57 -3.61 -14.61
C PHE A 182 0.36 -3.02 -15.35
N ASP A 183 -0.11 -1.86 -14.91
CA ASP A 183 -1.23 -1.14 -15.53
C ASP A 183 -0.71 0.15 -16.19
N GLY A 184 -0.10 -0.01 -17.37
CA GLY A 184 0.48 1.08 -18.15
C GLY A 184 -0.48 1.70 -19.15
N VAL A 185 0.04 2.61 -19.98
CA VAL A 185 -0.71 3.22 -21.08
C VAL A 185 -0.80 2.33 -22.31
N ASP A 186 0.09 1.32 -22.41
CA ASP A 186 0.22 0.39 -23.53
C ASP A 186 -0.18 -1.04 -23.17
N LEU A 187 0.31 -1.56 -22.05
CA LEU A 187 0.09 -2.91 -21.55
C LEU A 187 -0.53 -2.89 -20.15
N GLN A 188 -1.46 -3.81 -19.92
CA GLN A 188 -2.10 -4.00 -18.62
C GLN A 188 -2.15 -5.50 -18.32
N TYR A 189 -1.40 -5.93 -17.28
CA TYR A 189 -1.33 -7.33 -16.86
C TYR A 189 -0.96 -7.48 -15.39
N VAL A 190 -1.22 -8.66 -14.86
CA VAL A 190 -0.71 -9.13 -13.57
C VAL A 190 0.27 -10.27 -13.83
N ALA A 191 1.38 -10.29 -13.13
CA ALA A 191 2.37 -11.35 -13.23
C ALA A 191 2.76 -11.87 -11.86
N ALA A 192 3.03 -13.17 -11.76
CA ALA A 192 3.65 -13.77 -10.59
C ALA A 192 5.02 -14.35 -10.97
N LEU A 193 6.00 -14.01 -10.15
CA LEU A 193 7.36 -14.51 -10.26
C LEU A 193 7.62 -15.49 -9.12
N ASP A 194 8.47 -16.46 -9.36
CA ASP A 194 9.01 -17.34 -8.33
C ASP A 194 9.90 -16.54 -7.36
N LYS A 195 9.67 -16.63 -6.06
CA LYS A 195 10.41 -15.90 -5.03
C LYS A 195 11.92 -16.19 -5.02
N GLN A 196 12.31 -17.41 -5.39
CA GLN A 196 13.69 -17.86 -5.32
C GLN A 196 14.51 -17.43 -6.54
N THR A 197 13.89 -17.48 -7.73
CA THR A 197 14.60 -17.34 -9.00
C THR A 197 14.25 -16.04 -9.74
N GLY A 198 13.10 -15.42 -9.44
CA GLY A 198 12.56 -14.31 -10.22
C GLY A 198 11.94 -14.73 -11.56
N GLU A 199 11.90 -16.03 -11.89
CA GLU A 199 11.29 -16.53 -13.12
C GLU A 199 9.77 -16.33 -13.11
N THR A 200 9.19 -16.03 -14.28
CA THR A 200 7.75 -15.86 -14.40
C THR A 200 7.03 -17.20 -14.28
N VAL A 201 6.16 -17.34 -13.27
CA VAL A 201 5.30 -18.53 -13.06
C VAL A 201 4.04 -18.41 -13.89
N TRP A 202 3.38 -17.26 -13.84
CA TRP A 202 2.23 -16.95 -14.69
C TRP A 202 2.17 -15.45 -15.01
N LYS A 203 1.50 -15.12 -16.12
CA LYS A 203 1.19 -13.75 -16.53
C LYS A 203 -0.21 -13.75 -17.14
N THR A 204 -1.05 -12.82 -16.70
CA THR A 204 -2.43 -12.67 -17.18
C THR A 204 -2.65 -11.26 -17.66
N ASP A 205 -2.89 -11.10 -18.96
CA ASP A 205 -3.27 -9.81 -19.55
C ASP A 205 -4.73 -9.47 -19.14
N ARG A 206 -4.98 -8.19 -18.86
CA ARG A 206 -6.33 -7.72 -18.53
C ARG A 206 -7.18 -7.61 -19.79
N ASP A 207 -8.22 -8.44 -19.90
CA ASP A 207 -9.17 -8.37 -21.01
C ASP A 207 -10.20 -7.26 -20.74
N VAL A 208 -9.86 -6.03 -21.16
CA VAL A 208 -10.72 -4.84 -21.01
C VAL A 208 -10.98 -4.21 -22.36
N LYS A 209 -12.24 -3.84 -22.62
CA LYS A 209 -12.63 -3.05 -23.80
C LYS A 209 -12.44 -1.57 -23.51
N TRP A 210 -11.37 -0.99 -24.02
CA TRP A 210 -10.98 0.38 -23.72
C TRP A 210 -11.94 1.42 -24.29
N ASN A 211 -12.45 1.24 -25.51
CA ASN A 211 -13.33 2.18 -26.21
C ASN A 211 -12.80 3.64 -26.24
N ASP A 212 -11.46 3.78 -26.18
CA ASP A 212 -10.75 5.04 -26.00
C ASP A 212 -10.30 5.69 -27.32
N GLN A 213 -10.71 5.14 -28.46
CA GLN A 213 -10.43 5.72 -29.78
C GLN A 213 -11.44 6.85 -30.15
N ASN A 214 -12.59 6.90 -29.49
CA ASN A 214 -13.58 7.94 -29.75
C ASN A 214 -13.32 9.17 -28.88
N VAL A 215 -12.69 10.17 -29.48
CA VAL A 215 -12.38 11.47 -28.86
C VAL A 215 -13.30 12.61 -29.31
N ALA A 216 -14.40 12.30 -30.01
CA ALA A 216 -15.34 13.30 -30.51
C ALA A 216 -15.95 14.14 -29.36
N GLY A 217 -15.91 15.45 -29.49
CA GLY A 217 -16.44 16.38 -28.51
C GLY A 217 -15.49 16.64 -27.31
N LYS A 218 -14.31 16.03 -27.29
CA LYS A 218 -13.29 16.29 -26.28
C LYS A 218 -12.42 17.50 -26.64
N GLY A 219 -11.91 18.20 -25.63
CA GLY A 219 -10.86 19.21 -25.85
C GLY A 219 -9.57 18.57 -26.37
N ALA A 220 -8.75 19.31 -27.12
CA ALA A 220 -7.55 18.76 -27.76
C ALA A 220 -6.58 18.05 -26.78
N SER A 221 -6.34 18.64 -25.60
CA SER A 221 -5.47 18.06 -24.56
C SER A 221 -6.03 16.76 -23.98
N GLU A 222 -7.35 16.68 -23.74
CA GLU A 222 -7.99 15.46 -23.24
C GLU A 222 -8.02 14.38 -24.32
N ALA A 223 -8.35 14.74 -25.55
CA ALA A 223 -8.32 13.82 -26.68
C ALA A 223 -6.93 13.20 -26.87
N GLN A 224 -5.86 14.01 -26.77
CA GLN A 224 -4.50 13.50 -26.88
C GLN A 224 -4.16 12.52 -25.77
N ARG A 225 -4.47 12.83 -24.50
CA ARG A 225 -4.24 11.92 -23.37
C ARG A 225 -4.96 10.58 -23.53
N ILE A 226 -6.19 10.60 -24.04
CA ILE A 226 -6.97 9.39 -24.33
C ILE A 226 -6.27 8.56 -25.39
N LEU A 227 -5.85 9.18 -26.49
CA LEU A 227 -5.14 8.50 -27.59
C LEU A 227 -3.78 7.95 -27.14
N ASP A 228 -3.10 8.63 -26.22
CA ASP A 228 -1.85 8.19 -25.62
C ASP A 228 -2.04 7.07 -24.58
N GLY A 229 -3.28 6.66 -24.29
CA GLY A 229 -3.60 5.54 -23.38
C GLY A 229 -3.66 5.92 -21.90
N ASP A 230 -3.67 7.20 -21.52
CA ASP A 230 -3.72 7.65 -20.12
C ASP A 230 -4.94 7.07 -19.36
N HIS A 231 -6.04 6.84 -20.05
CA HIS A 231 -7.25 6.23 -19.50
C HIS A 231 -7.18 4.69 -19.30
N ARG A 232 -6.04 4.06 -19.62
CA ARG A 232 -5.78 2.63 -19.36
C ARG A 232 -4.97 2.40 -18.09
N LYS A 233 -4.44 3.48 -17.49
CA LYS A 233 -3.63 3.43 -16.27
C LYS A 233 -4.43 3.07 -15.03
N ALA A 234 -3.78 2.28 -14.16
CA ALA A 234 -4.16 2.11 -12.76
C ALA A 234 -2.91 2.03 -11.87
N HIS A 235 -3.10 2.12 -10.56
CA HIS A 235 -2.03 2.25 -9.55
C HIS A 235 -2.25 1.35 -8.34
N SER A 236 -3.39 0.64 -8.29
CA SER A 236 -3.82 -0.12 -7.12
C SER A 236 -2.90 -1.30 -6.83
N THR A 237 -2.53 -1.47 -5.57
CA THR A 237 -1.86 -2.68 -5.07
C THR A 237 -2.92 -3.75 -4.80
N PRO A 238 -2.75 -4.98 -5.30
CA PRO A 238 -3.71 -6.06 -5.05
C PRO A 238 -3.75 -6.49 -3.58
N LEU A 239 -4.85 -7.14 -3.19
CA LEU A 239 -5.03 -7.75 -1.87
C LEU A 239 -5.38 -9.22 -2.02
N ILE A 240 -4.72 -10.09 -1.25
CA ILE A 240 -5.07 -11.52 -1.18
C ILE A 240 -6.03 -11.76 -0.03
N VAL A 241 -7.11 -12.47 -0.31
CA VAL A 241 -8.16 -12.76 0.66
C VAL A 241 -8.66 -14.21 0.52
N ALA A 242 -9.19 -14.78 1.60
CA ALA A 242 -10.04 -15.93 1.51
C ALA A 242 -11.47 -15.45 1.21
N GLY A 243 -11.96 -15.67 -0.01
CA GLY A 243 -13.29 -15.25 -0.43
C GLY A 243 -14.40 -15.91 0.37
N ALA A 244 -15.64 -15.46 0.20
CA ALA A 244 -16.81 -15.99 0.90
C ALA A 244 -17.07 -17.50 0.68
N ASP A 245 -16.55 -18.05 -0.40
CA ASP A 245 -16.58 -19.49 -0.74
C ASP A 245 -15.32 -20.26 -0.29
N GLY A 246 -14.42 -19.61 0.45
CA GLY A 246 -13.17 -20.18 0.96
C GLY A 246 -12.03 -20.25 -0.07
N ARG A 247 -12.25 -19.84 -1.33
CA ARG A 247 -11.16 -19.79 -2.32
C ARG A 247 -10.24 -18.60 -2.06
N GLN A 248 -8.94 -18.81 -2.22
CA GLN A 248 -7.98 -17.69 -2.24
C GLN A 248 -8.22 -16.84 -3.49
N GLN A 249 -8.29 -15.54 -3.31
CA GLN A 249 -8.56 -14.57 -4.37
C GLN A 249 -7.58 -13.42 -4.28
N LEU A 250 -7.02 -13.01 -5.42
CA LEU A 250 -6.23 -11.80 -5.59
C LEU A 250 -7.15 -10.70 -6.10
N LEU A 251 -7.60 -9.81 -5.23
CA LEU A 251 -8.43 -8.65 -5.58
C LEU A 251 -7.55 -7.57 -6.18
N SER A 252 -7.81 -7.16 -7.43
CA SER A 252 -6.96 -6.23 -8.17
C SER A 252 -7.77 -5.16 -8.87
N GLY A 253 -7.60 -3.90 -8.46
CA GLY A 253 -8.18 -2.74 -9.15
C GLY A 253 -7.40 -2.42 -10.42
N GLY A 254 -8.12 -2.21 -11.52
CA GLY A 254 -7.56 -1.79 -12.81
C GLY A 254 -8.32 -0.59 -13.38
N ALA A 255 -7.95 -0.13 -14.57
CA ALA A 255 -8.75 0.84 -15.30
C ALA A 255 -9.93 0.15 -15.98
N LYS A 256 -11.12 0.75 -15.91
CA LYS A 256 -12.37 0.27 -16.49
C LYS A 256 -12.93 -1.04 -15.89
N ALA A 257 -12.13 -1.75 -15.08
CA ALA A 257 -12.56 -2.97 -14.41
C ALA A 257 -11.75 -3.23 -13.15
N ALA A 258 -12.32 -3.98 -12.21
CA ALA A 258 -11.60 -4.61 -11.10
C ALA A 258 -11.87 -6.12 -11.12
N PHE A 259 -10.90 -6.88 -10.67
CA PHE A 259 -10.82 -8.31 -10.88
C PHE A 259 -10.56 -9.07 -9.59
N ALA A 260 -11.00 -10.31 -9.54
CA ALA A 260 -10.46 -11.34 -8.67
C ALA A 260 -9.81 -12.43 -9.51
N TYR A 261 -8.57 -12.73 -9.19
CA TYR A 261 -7.83 -13.83 -9.82
C TYR A 261 -7.54 -14.93 -8.80
N ASP A 262 -7.38 -16.15 -9.27
CA ASP A 262 -6.72 -17.18 -8.50
C ASP A 262 -5.22 -16.82 -8.37
N PRO A 263 -4.69 -16.62 -7.16
CA PRO A 263 -3.33 -16.12 -6.99
C PRO A 263 -2.25 -17.12 -7.41
N LEU A 264 -2.55 -18.42 -7.48
CA LEU A 264 -1.59 -19.46 -7.89
C LEU A 264 -1.49 -19.62 -9.40
N THR A 265 -2.56 -19.31 -10.13
CA THR A 265 -2.65 -19.59 -11.57
C THR A 265 -2.82 -18.34 -12.43
N GLY A 266 -3.22 -17.21 -11.82
CA GLY A 266 -3.59 -15.98 -12.53
C GLY A 266 -4.93 -16.08 -13.28
N ASN A 267 -5.69 -17.17 -13.14
CA ASN A 267 -7.00 -17.30 -13.78
C ASN A 267 -8.00 -16.34 -13.17
N GLU A 268 -8.74 -15.62 -14.01
CA GLU A 268 -9.81 -14.75 -13.56
C GLU A 268 -10.95 -15.56 -12.94
N ILE A 269 -11.40 -15.16 -11.75
CA ILE A 269 -12.54 -15.73 -11.05
C ILE A 269 -13.79 -14.94 -11.33
N TRP A 270 -13.72 -13.62 -11.07
CA TRP A 270 -14.78 -12.68 -11.35
C TRP A 270 -14.24 -11.29 -11.67
N ARG A 271 -15.07 -10.46 -12.28
CA ARG A 271 -14.81 -9.02 -12.50
C ARG A 271 -16.05 -8.17 -12.28
N ILE A 272 -15.80 -6.88 -12.00
CA ILE A 272 -16.76 -5.79 -12.17
C ILE A 272 -16.23 -4.84 -13.22
N GLU A 273 -17.14 -4.22 -14.01
CA GLU A 273 -16.82 -3.23 -15.03
C GLU A 273 -17.44 -1.87 -14.66
N PHE A 274 -16.69 -0.81 -14.89
CA PHE A 274 -17.10 0.57 -14.62
C PHE A 274 -16.48 1.53 -15.64
N ASP A 275 -16.95 2.78 -15.68
CA ASP A 275 -16.46 3.77 -16.64
C ASP A 275 -15.56 4.82 -15.98
N ASP A 276 -14.50 4.40 -15.32
CA ASP A 276 -13.45 5.26 -14.75
C ASP A 276 -12.09 4.56 -14.86
N PHE A 277 -11.01 5.24 -14.47
CA PHE A 277 -9.63 4.78 -14.60
C PHE A 277 -8.76 5.30 -13.46
N SER A 278 -7.47 4.95 -13.47
CA SER A 278 -6.48 5.44 -12.51
C SER A 278 -6.80 5.05 -11.06
N VAL A 279 -7.37 3.86 -10.86
CA VAL A 279 -7.64 3.32 -9.52
C VAL A 279 -6.33 3.26 -8.73
N ALA A 280 -6.25 3.97 -7.60
CA ALA A 280 -5.07 3.98 -6.73
C ALA A 280 -5.29 3.25 -5.40
N PRO A 281 -6.45 3.38 -4.73
CA PRO A 281 -6.66 2.73 -3.44
C PRO A 281 -6.54 1.20 -3.53
N ARG A 282 -5.87 0.60 -2.54
CA ARG A 282 -5.89 -0.85 -2.32
C ARG A 282 -7.30 -1.27 -1.91
N PRO A 283 -7.83 -2.39 -2.41
CA PRO A 283 -9.07 -2.97 -1.89
C PRO A 283 -8.99 -3.25 -0.39
N ILE A 284 -10.12 -3.20 0.30
CA ILE A 284 -10.27 -3.75 1.64
C ILE A 284 -11.28 -4.89 1.61
N PHE A 285 -11.21 -5.77 2.60
CA PHE A 285 -12.04 -6.98 2.65
C PHE A 285 -12.47 -7.27 4.07
N HIS A 286 -13.72 -7.66 4.24
CA HIS A 286 -14.27 -8.10 5.51
C HIS A 286 -15.44 -9.06 5.27
N ASP A 287 -15.47 -10.16 5.99
CA ASP A 287 -16.57 -11.15 6.04
C ASP A 287 -17.16 -11.51 4.66
N GLY A 288 -16.28 -11.87 3.72
CA GLY A 288 -16.68 -12.29 2.38
C GLY A 288 -17.04 -11.15 1.43
N ILE A 289 -16.90 -9.88 1.84
CA ILE A 289 -17.20 -8.69 1.06
C ILE A 289 -15.91 -7.95 0.72
N ALA A 290 -15.68 -7.72 -0.56
CA ALA A 290 -14.63 -6.84 -1.06
C ALA A 290 -15.18 -5.42 -1.26
N TYR A 291 -14.47 -4.42 -0.76
CA TYR A 291 -14.77 -3.01 -1.00
C TYR A 291 -13.72 -2.44 -1.93
N MET A 292 -14.15 -2.02 -3.13
CA MET A 292 -13.26 -1.59 -4.20
C MET A 292 -13.62 -0.22 -4.72
N VAL A 293 -12.61 0.66 -4.79
CA VAL A 293 -12.74 1.98 -5.43
C VAL A 293 -12.60 1.83 -6.94
N THR A 294 -13.40 2.56 -7.73
CA THR A 294 -13.49 2.36 -9.19
C THR A 294 -12.70 3.34 -10.03
N GLY A 295 -12.06 4.35 -9.47
CA GLY A 295 -11.28 5.29 -10.28
C GLY A 295 -11.02 6.65 -9.64
N ILE A 296 -10.71 7.65 -10.47
CA ILE A 296 -10.27 8.98 -10.03
C ILE A 296 -11.21 10.11 -10.46
N SER A 297 -11.87 9.97 -11.62
CA SER A 297 -12.69 11.07 -12.18
C SER A 297 -14.04 11.19 -11.49
N ARG A 298 -14.69 10.06 -11.28
CA ARG A 298 -15.95 9.90 -10.55
C ARG A 298 -15.87 8.65 -9.68
N PRO A 299 -15.03 8.66 -8.66
CA PRO A 299 -14.78 7.45 -7.87
C PRO A 299 -16.06 7.01 -7.17
N GLU A 300 -16.33 5.72 -7.27
CA GLU A 300 -17.34 5.02 -6.48
C GLU A 300 -16.65 4.00 -5.57
N LEU A 301 -17.24 3.70 -4.43
CA LEU A 301 -16.88 2.56 -3.61
C LEU A 301 -17.97 1.50 -3.78
N TRP A 302 -17.58 0.30 -4.20
CA TRP A 302 -18.49 -0.82 -4.41
C TRP A 302 -18.23 -1.90 -3.38
N ALA A 303 -19.31 -2.41 -2.77
CA ALA A 303 -19.28 -3.60 -1.93
C ALA A 303 -19.69 -4.81 -2.76
N ILE A 304 -18.83 -5.82 -2.81
CA ILE A 304 -18.97 -6.97 -3.71
C ILE A 304 -18.83 -8.24 -2.90
N HIS A 305 -19.86 -9.08 -2.90
CA HIS A 305 -19.81 -10.43 -2.33
C HIS A 305 -18.93 -11.31 -3.20
N THR A 306 -17.89 -11.91 -2.60
CA THR A 306 -16.77 -12.53 -3.33
C THR A 306 -17.01 -13.97 -3.80
N ALA A 307 -18.18 -14.57 -3.56
CA ALA A 307 -18.53 -15.92 -4.04
C ALA A 307 -18.98 -15.96 -5.50
N GLY A 308 -18.91 -14.83 -6.24
CA GLY A 308 -19.30 -14.73 -7.64
C GLY A 308 -18.33 -15.42 -8.62
N SER A 309 -18.72 -15.49 -9.89
CA SER A 309 -17.86 -15.90 -11.01
C SER A 309 -18.22 -15.17 -12.29
N GLY A 310 -17.23 -14.91 -13.17
CA GLY A 310 -17.39 -14.16 -14.40
C GLY A 310 -17.71 -12.67 -14.16
N ASN A 311 -18.43 -12.03 -15.05
CA ASN A 311 -18.78 -10.61 -14.89
C ASN A 311 -19.98 -10.46 -13.95
N VAL A 312 -19.73 -9.95 -12.74
CA VAL A 312 -20.73 -9.77 -11.68
C VAL A 312 -21.27 -8.34 -11.59
N THR A 313 -20.95 -7.46 -12.52
CA THR A 313 -21.27 -6.03 -12.48
C THR A 313 -22.75 -5.72 -12.22
N TYR A 314 -23.64 -6.52 -12.78
CA TYR A 314 -25.10 -6.32 -12.72
C TYR A 314 -25.83 -7.50 -12.07
N THR A 315 -25.17 -8.17 -11.13
CA THR A 315 -25.74 -9.27 -10.36
C THR A 315 -25.92 -8.87 -8.90
N ASP A 316 -26.59 -9.71 -8.13
CA ASP A 316 -26.78 -9.54 -6.68
C ASP A 316 -25.46 -9.65 -5.87
N ASN A 317 -24.33 -9.98 -6.52
CA ASN A 317 -23.02 -9.92 -5.87
C ASN A 317 -22.58 -8.48 -5.59
N VAL A 318 -23.06 -7.48 -6.36
CA VAL A 318 -22.85 -6.06 -6.03
C VAL A 318 -23.92 -5.64 -5.05
N LEU A 319 -23.53 -5.58 -3.75
CA LEU A 319 -24.46 -5.33 -2.65
C LEU A 319 -24.92 -3.87 -2.63
N TRP A 320 -23.97 -2.95 -2.74
CA TRP A 320 -24.23 -1.51 -2.79
C TRP A 320 -23.10 -0.75 -3.50
N ARG A 321 -23.37 0.51 -3.85
CA ARG A 321 -22.43 1.44 -4.49
C ARG A 321 -22.56 2.82 -3.88
N LEU A 322 -21.48 3.33 -3.31
CA LEU A 322 -21.39 4.72 -2.85
C LEU A 322 -20.83 5.58 -3.98
N ARG A 323 -21.56 6.61 -4.40
CA ARG A 323 -21.26 7.46 -5.59
C ARG A 323 -20.70 8.84 -5.25
N SER A 324 -20.48 9.13 -4.00
CA SER A 324 -19.98 10.42 -3.56
C SER A 324 -19.09 10.28 -2.34
N ARG A 325 -18.18 11.25 -2.15
CA ARG A 325 -17.31 11.30 -0.97
C ARG A 325 -16.34 10.09 -0.84
N VAL A 326 -15.94 9.55 -1.98
CA VAL A 326 -14.99 8.43 -2.05
C VAL A 326 -13.59 8.99 -2.22
N ALA A 327 -12.63 8.45 -1.46
CA ALA A 327 -11.22 8.77 -1.58
C ALA A 327 -10.68 8.36 -2.97
N ARG A 328 -9.79 9.15 -3.55
CA ARG A 328 -9.20 8.91 -4.87
C ARG A 328 -7.83 8.26 -4.78
N THR A 329 -7.06 8.63 -3.77
CA THR A 329 -5.64 8.26 -3.65
C THR A 329 -5.40 7.38 -2.43
N ALA A 330 -5.79 7.82 -1.24
CA ALA A 330 -5.64 7.06 -0.01
C ALA A 330 -6.56 5.82 0.01
N SER A 331 -6.04 4.68 0.44
CA SER A 331 -6.86 3.47 0.59
C SER A 331 -7.84 3.62 1.74
N PRO A 332 -9.07 3.08 1.62
CA PRO A 332 -9.99 3.00 2.75
C PRO A 332 -9.42 2.19 3.91
N LEU A 333 -9.91 2.45 5.10
CA LEU A 333 -9.62 1.69 6.31
C LEU A 333 -10.94 1.22 6.91
N LEU A 334 -11.05 -0.06 7.19
CA LEU A 334 -12.22 -0.62 7.88
C LEU A 334 -11.80 -0.92 9.32
N VAL A 335 -12.56 -0.39 10.28
CA VAL A 335 -12.41 -0.70 11.71
C VAL A 335 -13.81 -1.08 12.22
N ASP A 336 -13.93 -2.24 12.82
CA ASP A 336 -15.20 -2.85 13.16
C ASP A 336 -16.16 -2.94 11.94
N GLU A 337 -17.28 -2.29 12.00
CA GLU A 337 -18.31 -2.22 10.95
C GLU A 337 -18.27 -0.89 10.17
N LEU A 338 -17.23 -0.07 10.35
CA LEU A 338 -17.13 1.27 9.79
C LEU A 338 -15.96 1.41 8.80
N ILE A 339 -16.23 2.01 7.66
CA ILE A 339 -15.19 2.34 6.67
C ILE A 339 -14.86 3.82 6.77
N TYR A 340 -13.59 4.11 6.93
CA TYR A 340 -13.01 5.46 6.98
C TYR A 340 -12.26 5.76 5.69
N MET A 341 -12.57 6.89 5.08
CA MET A 341 -11.93 7.38 3.85
C MET A 341 -11.55 8.83 4.01
N VAL A 342 -10.34 9.20 3.65
CA VAL A 342 -9.91 10.60 3.57
C VAL A 342 -9.79 11.03 2.11
N SER A 343 -10.46 12.09 1.73
CA SER A 343 -10.33 12.67 0.38
C SER A 343 -9.02 13.44 0.22
N ASP A 344 -8.59 13.62 -1.02
CA ASP A 344 -7.34 14.34 -1.35
C ASP A 344 -7.30 15.78 -0.79
N ASP A 345 -8.47 16.37 -0.50
CA ASP A 345 -8.64 17.74 0.05
C ASP A 345 -9.02 17.77 1.54
N GLY A 346 -8.79 16.67 2.28
CA GLY A 346 -8.87 16.60 3.73
C GLY A 346 -10.28 16.48 4.30
N ILE A 347 -11.17 15.78 3.63
CA ILE A 347 -12.48 15.41 4.19
C ILE A 347 -12.46 13.94 4.54
N VAL A 348 -12.60 13.62 5.82
CA VAL A 348 -12.82 12.26 6.30
C VAL A 348 -14.30 11.94 6.24
N ASN A 349 -14.62 10.78 5.67
CA ASN A 349 -15.95 10.19 5.64
C ASN A 349 -15.92 8.87 6.38
N CYS A 350 -16.84 8.70 7.32
CA CYS A 350 -17.14 7.43 7.99
C CYS A 350 -18.48 6.93 7.45
N ILE A 351 -18.50 5.70 6.99
CA ILE A 351 -19.71 5.03 6.46
C ILE A 351 -19.90 3.68 7.13
N ASP A 352 -21.11 3.21 7.15
CA ASP A 352 -21.49 1.86 7.59
C ASP A 352 -21.09 0.86 6.47
N ALA A 353 -20.31 -0.16 6.81
CA ALA A 353 -19.78 -1.11 5.83
C ALA A 353 -20.86 -2.03 5.23
N ALA A 354 -21.92 -2.33 5.99
CA ALA A 354 -22.97 -3.22 5.53
C ALA A 354 -23.90 -2.55 4.50
N THR A 355 -24.15 -1.22 4.66
CA THR A 355 -25.15 -0.49 3.85
C THR A 355 -24.55 0.55 2.92
N GLY A 356 -23.33 1.03 3.17
CA GLY A 356 -22.73 2.18 2.50
C GLY A 356 -23.30 3.54 2.94
N ASP A 357 -24.15 3.57 3.97
CA ASP A 357 -24.75 4.81 4.48
C ASP A 357 -23.72 5.66 5.25
N GLY A 358 -23.79 6.97 5.07
CA GLY A 358 -22.93 7.92 5.77
C GLY A 358 -23.25 7.97 7.26
N VAL A 359 -22.23 7.77 8.10
CA VAL A 359 -22.33 7.89 9.57
C VAL A 359 -21.97 9.31 9.99
N TRP A 360 -20.78 9.78 9.58
CA TRP A 360 -20.36 11.17 9.78
C TRP A 360 -19.38 11.62 8.70
N GLN A 361 -19.21 12.92 8.60
CA GLN A 361 -18.24 13.58 7.72
C GLN A 361 -17.57 14.73 8.44
N LYS A 362 -16.25 14.86 8.31
CA LYS A 362 -15.48 15.94 8.93
C LYS A 362 -14.36 16.42 8.02
N ARG A 363 -14.21 17.73 7.89
CA ARG A 363 -13.02 18.33 7.31
C ARG A 363 -11.95 18.44 8.39
N ILE A 364 -10.81 17.78 8.16
CA ILE A 364 -9.63 17.83 9.04
C ILE A 364 -8.52 18.71 8.46
N GLY A 365 -8.71 19.27 7.25
CA GLY A 365 -7.71 20.10 6.58
C GLY A 365 -6.70 19.30 5.80
N GLY A 366 -5.65 19.96 5.32
CA GLY A 366 -4.52 19.36 4.63
C GLY A 366 -4.81 18.80 3.23
N SER A 367 -3.83 18.12 2.68
CA SER A 367 -3.96 17.36 1.42
C SER A 367 -3.39 15.95 1.59
N PHE A 368 -4.12 14.92 1.14
CA PHE A 368 -3.83 13.53 1.48
C PHE A 368 -3.44 12.68 0.26
N ALA A 369 -2.50 11.76 0.48
CA ALA A 369 -2.16 10.66 -0.40
C ALA A 369 -1.84 9.39 0.40
N ALA A 370 -1.24 9.54 1.58
CA ALA A 370 -0.96 8.46 2.50
C ALA A 370 -2.25 7.78 2.96
N SER A 371 -2.25 6.46 2.98
CA SER A 371 -3.36 5.67 3.51
C SER A 371 -3.31 5.65 5.04
N PRO A 372 -4.46 5.79 5.74
CA PRO A 372 -4.51 5.74 7.18
C PRO A 372 -4.16 4.35 7.72
N ILE A 373 -3.69 4.29 8.98
CA ILE A 373 -3.49 3.07 9.73
C ILE A 373 -4.31 3.08 11.02
N TYR A 374 -4.62 1.88 11.53
CA TYR A 374 -5.30 1.68 12.80
C TYR A 374 -4.44 0.88 13.77
N GLY A 375 -4.29 1.38 14.97
CA GLY A 375 -3.60 0.71 16.07
C GLY A 375 -3.90 1.36 17.41
N ASP A 376 -3.93 0.56 18.48
CA ASP A 376 -4.18 1.00 19.86
C ASP A 376 -5.49 1.80 20.02
N GLY A 377 -6.55 1.41 19.28
CA GLY A 377 -7.84 2.10 19.31
C GLY A 377 -7.81 3.48 18.63
N ARG A 378 -6.87 3.75 17.72
CA ARG A 378 -6.69 5.06 17.07
C ARG A 378 -6.44 4.92 15.58
N ILE A 379 -6.97 5.89 14.82
CA ILE A 379 -6.72 6.02 13.38
C ILE A 379 -5.79 7.22 13.16
N TYR A 380 -4.74 7.03 12.38
CA TYR A 380 -3.73 8.04 12.06
C TYR A 380 -3.87 8.46 10.61
N PHE A 381 -4.19 9.74 10.36
CA PHE A 381 -4.28 10.37 9.03
C PHE A 381 -3.11 11.31 8.84
N CYS A 382 -2.12 10.91 8.02
CA CYS A 382 -0.94 11.73 7.73
C CYS A 382 -1.13 12.46 6.40
N ASP A 383 -0.91 13.76 6.39
CA ASP A 383 -1.06 14.61 5.22
C ASP A 383 0.27 14.92 4.50
N ARG A 384 0.20 15.63 3.38
CA ARG A 384 1.34 16.03 2.57
C ARG A 384 2.06 17.26 3.09
N ASP A 385 1.53 17.92 4.10
CA ASP A 385 2.02 19.20 4.63
C ASP A 385 2.69 19.03 5.99
N GLY A 386 2.67 17.80 6.57
CA GLY A 386 3.35 17.43 7.80
C GLY A 386 2.42 17.26 8.99
N GLU A 387 1.12 17.44 8.79
CA GLU A 387 0.14 17.25 9.86
C GLU A 387 -0.33 15.80 9.92
N THR A 388 -0.45 15.28 11.13
CA THR A 388 -1.10 13.99 11.39
C THR A 388 -2.24 14.18 12.37
N THR A 389 -3.46 13.98 11.89
CA THR A 389 -4.67 13.94 12.72
C THR A 389 -4.87 12.54 13.26
N VAL A 390 -5.03 12.42 14.57
CA VAL A 390 -5.32 11.16 15.27
C VAL A 390 -6.75 11.19 15.78
N VAL A 391 -7.55 10.18 15.41
CA VAL A 391 -8.97 10.11 15.81
C VAL A 391 -9.28 8.76 16.46
N SER A 392 -10.28 8.75 17.35
CA SER A 392 -10.89 7.52 17.85
C SER A 392 -11.84 6.95 16.80
N PRO A 393 -11.85 5.63 16.53
CA PRO A 393 -12.90 5.03 15.72
C PRO A 393 -14.26 5.12 16.42
N GLY A 394 -15.35 5.20 15.65
CA GLY A 394 -16.69 5.21 16.22
C GLY A 394 -17.72 5.92 15.34
N ARG A 395 -18.98 5.91 15.80
CA ARG A 395 -20.11 6.52 15.09
C ARG A 395 -20.23 8.03 15.29
N GLU A 396 -19.35 8.63 16.09
CA GLU A 396 -19.18 10.07 16.26
C GLU A 396 -17.72 10.44 15.99
N TYR A 397 -17.47 11.63 15.47
CA TYR A 397 -16.11 12.12 15.25
C TYR A 397 -15.49 12.54 16.58
N ASP A 398 -14.36 11.96 16.92
CA ASP A 398 -13.59 12.27 18.12
C ASP A 398 -12.11 12.42 17.78
N GLU A 399 -11.61 13.67 17.80
CA GLU A 399 -10.22 14.03 17.52
C GLU A 399 -9.40 13.98 18.80
N LEU A 400 -8.42 13.10 18.84
CA LEU A 400 -7.58 12.86 20.00
C LEU A 400 -6.33 13.73 20.03
N ALA A 401 -5.75 13.99 18.86
CA ALA A 401 -4.53 14.80 18.71
C ALA A 401 -4.34 15.28 17.28
N VAL A 402 -3.59 16.36 17.14
CA VAL A 402 -3.01 16.83 15.87
C VAL A 402 -1.51 17.04 16.09
N ASN A 403 -0.70 16.37 15.30
CA ASN A 403 0.76 16.36 15.40
C ASN A 403 1.37 16.98 14.15
N THR A 404 2.53 17.65 14.26
CA THR A 404 3.16 18.32 13.13
C THR A 404 4.63 17.96 13.03
N LEU A 405 5.08 17.67 11.80
CA LEU A 405 6.48 17.57 11.40
C LEU A 405 6.76 18.65 10.33
N ASP A 406 8.04 18.96 10.14
CA ASP A 406 8.47 20.02 9.20
C ASP A 406 8.21 19.69 7.73
N ASP A 407 8.01 18.42 7.40
CA ASP A 407 7.76 17.93 6.04
C ASP A 407 6.68 16.83 6.03
N GLY A 408 5.92 16.76 4.95
CA GLY A 408 4.73 15.92 4.88
C GLY A 408 4.93 14.55 4.23
N CYS A 409 3.95 13.68 4.44
CA CYS A 409 3.94 12.29 3.99
C CYS A 409 3.17 12.10 2.68
N LEU A 410 3.78 11.40 1.72
CA LEU A 410 3.08 10.75 0.61
C LEU A 410 3.07 9.21 0.81
N ALA A 411 4.09 8.69 1.50
CA ALA A 411 4.13 7.31 1.94
C ALA A 411 3.15 7.09 3.11
N SER A 412 2.52 5.92 3.15
CA SER A 412 1.70 5.54 4.30
C SER A 412 2.59 5.19 5.50
N PRO A 413 2.11 5.38 6.74
CA PRO A 413 2.84 5.00 7.94
C PRO A 413 3.15 3.50 7.99
N ALA A 414 4.23 3.16 8.70
CA ALA A 414 4.55 1.80 9.13
C ALA A 414 4.72 1.76 10.65
N VAL A 415 4.79 0.55 11.21
CA VAL A 415 4.94 0.34 12.66
C VAL A 415 6.09 -0.63 12.94
N ASP A 416 6.91 -0.31 13.94
CA ASP A 416 7.94 -1.19 14.50
C ASP A 416 7.80 -1.25 16.03
N GLY A 417 7.22 -2.34 16.53
CA GLY A 417 6.91 -2.49 17.95
C GLY A 417 5.92 -1.43 18.41
N ARG A 418 6.40 -0.47 19.22
CA ARG A 418 5.64 0.66 19.75
C ARG A 418 5.89 1.98 18.99
N ALA A 419 6.70 1.96 17.95
CA ALA A 419 7.07 3.13 17.19
C ALA A 419 6.25 3.25 15.90
N LEU A 420 5.88 4.49 15.56
CA LEU A 420 5.49 4.86 14.20
C LEU A 420 6.75 5.13 13.38
N ILE A 421 6.80 4.59 12.17
CA ILE A 421 7.83 4.87 11.18
C ILE A 421 7.18 5.70 10.09
N LEU A 422 7.48 6.99 10.07
CA LEU A 422 6.93 7.92 9.10
C LEU A 422 7.99 8.31 8.06
N ARG A 423 7.64 8.17 6.79
CA ARG A 423 8.45 8.64 5.69
C ARG A 423 7.86 9.93 5.14
N THR A 424 8.55 11.04 5.33
CA THR A 424 8.25 12.32 4.68
C THR A 424 8.86 12.37 3.27
N LYS A 425 8.75 13.49 2.60
CA LYS A 425 9.36 13.70 1.26
C LYS A 425 10.88 13.56 1.29
N THR A 426 11.52 13.90 2.44
CA THR A 426 12.97 14.03 2.57
C THR A 426 13.58 13.18 3.68
N HIS A 427 12.80 12.77 4.69
CA HIS A 427 13.30 12.09 5.88
C HIS A 427 12.49 10.85 6.25
N LEU A 428 13.12 9.99 7.02
CA LEU A 428 12.50 8.89 7.74
C LEU A 428 12.56 9.21 9.24
N TYR A 429 11.44 9.06 9.92
CA TYR A 429 11.29 9.32 11.35
C TYR A 429 10.93 8.04 12.10
N ARG A 430 11.54 7.84 13.26
CA ARG A 430 11.05 6.93 14.29
C ARG A 430 10.43 7.73 15.40
N ILE A 431 9.14 7.58 15.60
CA ILE A 431 8.37 8.28 16.62
C ILE A 431 7.92 7.28 17.65
N GLU A 432 8.31 7.49 18.92
CA GLU A 432 8.10 6.55 20.01
C GLU A 432 7.95 7.29 21.33
N ALA A 433 6.82 7.11 22.00
CA ALA A 433 6.62 7.70 23.32
C ALA A 433 7.60 7.07 24.35
N PRO A 434 8.06 7.84 25.37
CA PRO A 434 8.87 7.28 26.45
C PRO A 434 8.20 6.07 27.12
N VAL A 435 9.01 5.11 27.57
CA VAL A 435 8.49 4.02 28.42
C VAL A 435 8.12 4.62 29.75
N PRO A 436 6.90 4.39 30.28
CA PRO A 436 6.48 4.86 31.59
C PRO A 436 7.39 4.41 32.73
#